data_3999a64c58622c8cac0470f1fbedb64b
#
_entry.id   3999a64c58622c8cac0470f1fbedb64b
#
_cell.length_a   1.000
_cell.length_b   1.000
_cell.length_c   1.000
_cell.angle_alpha   90.00
_cell.angle_beta   90.00
_cell.angle_gamma   90.00
#
_symmetry.space_group_name_H-M   'P 1'
#
loop_
_entity.id
_entity.type
_entity.pdbx_description
1 polymer ?
#
loop_
_entity_poly.entity_id
_entity_poly.type
_entity_poly.pdbx_seq_one_letter_code
_entity_poly.pdbx_strand_id
1 'polypeptide(L)'
;FQPQDLMKKTKYNINLNKVMLIRLRTIVGFVEENFKNKNIKILDLGCGSGEITLELAKLGYTGDALDNSKGMLDICKKKLSNHNWNYYLNEAQKTNLKSDSYDLIIASGLIEYYPNDNILIKEITRLLKKDGYLIINVSNKLGYSTCLNFITYYFKQNLIFKFIKSKLFKFKYGIVNFSIRKHRVPEFKKTLEKLDFQIKQEKYIGFSLFPAPFLTLFNFLTKKIDLKLELLSKTKMKIFGASYIVLCKKIKK
;
A
#
# COMPACT_ATOMS: atom_id res chain seq x y z
N PHE A 1 3.27 18.89 11.49
CA PHE A 1 4.18 17.83 10.99
C PHE A 1 4.77 18.28 9.65
N GLN A 2 6.09 18.55 9.60
CA GLN A 2 6.72 19.03 8.36
C GLN A 2 7.14 17.85 7.48
N PRO A 3 6.77 17.86 6.18
CA PRO A 3 7.04 16.76 5.24
C PRO A 3 8.52 16.46 4.97
N GLN A 4 9.42 17.34 5.43
CA GLN A 4 10.85 17.27 5.10
C GLN A 4 11.65 16.32 6.00
N ASP A 5 11.15 15.98 7.19
CA ASP A 5 11.90 15.20 8.19
C ASP A 5 11.96 13.68 7.89
N LEU A 6 10.98 13.15 7.17
CA LEU A 6 10.96 11.74 6.74
C LEU A 6 11.89 11.45 5.56
N MET A 7 12.29 12.47 4.79
CA MET A 7 13.15 12.29 3.62
C MET A 7 14.63 12.06 3.98
N LYS A 8 15.07 12.40 5.20
CA LYS A 8 16.50 12.40 5.59
C LYS A 8 17.03 11.05 6.06
N LYS A 9 16.21 10.05 6.34
CA LYS A 9 16.64 8.83 7.06
C LYS A 9 16.74 7.52 6.26
N THR A 10 16.42 7.48 4.96
CA THR A 10 16.49 6.19 4.23
C THR A 10 17.32 6.28 2.96
N LYS A 11 18.52 5.69 3.03
CA LYS A 11 19.51 5.58 1.94
C LYS A 11 19.20 4.48 0.92
N TYR A 12 17.99 3.89 0.95
CA TYR A 12 17.58 2.79 0.08
C TYR A 12 16.48 3.18 -0.89
N ASN A 13 16.75 3.03 -2.19
CA ASN A 13 15.83 3.02 -3.34
C ASN A 13 14.78 4.15 -3.37
N ILE A 14 15.20 5.34 -3.80
CA ILE A 14 14.48 6.63 -3.70
C ILE A 14 13.07 6.61 -4.32
N ASN A 15 12.80 5.79 -5.33
CA ASN A 15 11.52 5.78 -6.03
C ASN A 15 10.48 4.83 -5.43
N LEU A 16 10.89 3.66 -4.96
CA LEU A 16 10.01 2.76 -4.20
C LEU A 16 9.58 3.44 -2.91
N ASN A 17 10.50 4.15 -2.27
CA ASN A 17 10.24 4.92 -1.05
C ASN A 17 9.20 6.03 -1.24
N LYS A 18 9.14 6.68 -2.42
CA LYS A 18 8.20 7.78 -2.65
C LYS A 18 6.74 7.32 -2.70
N VAL A 19 6.43 6.28 -3.47
CA VAL A 19 5.06 5.74 -3.54
C VAL A 19 4.64 5.18 -2.19
N MET A 20 5.55 4.51 -1.48
CA MET A 20 5.31 4.02 -0.12
C MET A 20 5.02 5.16 0.86
N LEU A 21 5.76 6.27 0.79
CA LEU A 21 5.53 7.45 1.63
C LEU A 21 4.18 8.13 1.32
N ILE A 22 3.81 8.25 0.05
CA ILE A 22 2.52 8.80 -0.34
C ILE A 22 1.39 7.89 0.16
N ARG A 23 1.55 6.57 0.04
CA ARG A 23 0.61 5.58 0.56
C ARG A 23 0.46 5.69 2.07
N LEU A 24 1.57 5.68 2.80
CA LEU A 24 1.60 5.86 4.25
C LEU A 24 0.85 7.12 4.68
N ARG A 25 1.19 8.28 4.10
CA ARG A 25 0.53 9.56 4.40
C ARG A 25 -0.96 9.55 4.07
N THR A 26 -1.35 8.90 2.97
CA THR A 26 -2.75 8.80 2.59
C THR A 26 -3.54 7.95 3.59
N ILE A 27 -2.97 6.82 4.01
CA ILE A 27 -3.60 5.93 5.00
C ILE A 27 -3.71 6.63 6.36
N VAL A 28 -2.62 7.21 6.85
CA VAL A 28 -2.61 7.96 8.11
C VAL A 28 -3.57 9.15 8.05
N GLY A 29 -3.61 9.89 6.94
CA GLY A 29 -4.56 10.98 6.74
C GLY A 29 -6.02 10.51 6.81
N PHE A 30 -6.37 9.39 6.19
CA PHE A 30 -7.71 8.81 6.30
C PHE A 30 -8.05 8.46 7.76
N VAL A 31 -7.08 7.94 8.52
CA VAL A 31 -7.30 7.65 9.95
C VAL A 31 -7.54 8.94 10.74
N GLU A 32 -6.68 9.95 10.59
CA GLU A 32 -6.81 11.23 11.33
C GLU A 32 -8.09 11.99 10.98
N GLU A 33 -8.54 11.93 9.72
CA GLU A 33 -9.77 12.61 9.27
C GLU A 33 -11.03 11.96 9.85
N ASN A 34 -11.06 10.63 9.97
CA ASN A 34 -12.25 9.88 10.34
C ASN A 34 -12.32 9.44 11.80
N PHE A 35 -11.18 9.37 12.50
CA PHE A 35 -11.10 8.89 13.87
C PHE A 35 -10.45 9.91 14.80
N LYS A 36 -11.18 10.95 15.16
CA LYS A 36 -10.71 11.97 16.11
C LYS A 36 -10.53 11.43 17.53
N ASN A 37 -11.45 10.54 17.93
CA ASN A 37 -11.30 9.77 19.16
C ASN A 37 -10.29 8.63 18.93
N LYS A 38 -9.21 8.63 19.70
CA LYS A 38 -8.14 7.62 19.60
C LYS A 38 -8.43 6.34 20.38
N ASN A 39 -9.53 6.29 21.11
CA ASN A 39 -9.96 5.10 21.82
C ASN A 39 -10.69 4.12 20.89
N ILE A 40 -10.02 3.77 19.79
CA ILE A 40 -10.43 2.77 18.80
C ILE A 40 -9.41 1.64 18.77
N LYS A 41 -9.86 0.41 18.57
CA LYS A 41 -8.98 -0.75 18.42
C LYS A 41 -8.65 -0.95 16.93
N ILE A 42 -7.37 -0.78 16.59
CA ILE A 42 -6.87 -0.92 15.22
C ILE A 42 -6.18 -2.27 15.04
N LEU A 43 -6.34 -2.89 13.86
CA LEU A 43 -5.52 -3.99 13.40
C LEU A 43 -4.75 -3.55 12.13
N ASP A 44 -3.42 -3.58 12.19
CA ASP A 44 -2.57 -3.49 11.00
C ASP A 44 -2.31 -4.92 10.50
N LEU A 45 -3.08 -5.33 9.48
CA LEU A 45 -3.09 -6.68 8.93
C LEU A 45 -2.09 -6.78 7.77
N GLY A 46 -1.03 -7.57 7.95
CA GLY A 46 0.14 -7.59 7.07
C GLY A 46 1.03 -6.38 7.31
N CYS A 47 1.35 -6.11 8.59
CA CYS A 47 2.05 -4.89 9.02
C CYS A 47 3.49 -4.78 8.49
N GLY A 48 4.09 -5.87 8.00
CA GLY A 48 5.49 -5.92 7.59
C GLY A 48 6.41 -5.41 8.69
N SER A 49 7.32 -4.50 8.35
CA SER A 49 8.24 -3.88 9.30
C SER A 49 7.64 -2.72 10.12
N GLY A 50 6.32 -2.49 10.05
CA GLY A 50 5.56 -1.64 10.96
C GLY A 50 5.61 -0.15 10.66
N GLU A 51 5.78 0.28 9.42
CA GLU A 51 5.83 1.71 9.07
C GLU A 51 4.51 2.43 9.35
N ILE A 52 3.37 1.83 8.97
CA ILE A 52 2.04 2.40 9.23
C ILE A 52 1.74 2.34 10.72
N THR A 53 1.99 1.18 11.34
CA THR A 53 1.82 0.96 12.78
C THR A 53 2.56 2.01 13.59
N LEU A 54 3.84 2.30 13.24
CA LEU A 54 4.66 3.30 13.94
C LEU A 54 4.09 4.72 13.84
N GLU A 55 3.66 5.15 12.66
CA GLU A 55 3.08 6.49 12.51
C GLU A 55 1.75 6.62 13.29
N LEU A 56 0.91 5.59 13.30
CA LEU A 56 -0.29 5.57 14.13
C LEU A 56 0.03 5.58 15.62
N ALA A 57 1.03 4.81 16.05
CA ALA A 57 1.49 4.80 17.44
C ALA A 57 2.01 6.16 17.89
N LYS A 58 2.78 6.87 17.06
CA LYS A 58 3.24 8.25 17.33
C LYS A 58 2.07 9.24 17.48
N LEU A 59 0.97 8.99 16.79
CA LEU A 59 -0.26 9.78 16.89
C LEU A 59 -1.10 9.41 18.12
N GLY A 60 -0.68 8.41 18.90
CA GLY A 60 -1.34 7.97 20.13
C GLY A 60 -2.44 6.93 19.91
N TYR A 61 -2.51 6.29 18.75
CA TYR A 61 -3.36 5.13 18.54
C TYR A 61 -2.71 3.87 19.11
N THR A 62 -3.55 2.91 19.52
CA THR A 62 -3.13 1.59 20.00
C THR A 62 -3.83 0.50 19.19
N GLY A 63 -3.30 -0.71 19.25
CA GLY A 63 -3.92 -1.82 18.52
C GLY A 63 -3.03 -3.05 18.42
N ASP A 64 -3.30 -3.80 17.38
CA ASP A 64 -2.67 -5.08 17.11
C ASP A 64 -2.00 -5.02 15.71
N ALA A 65 -0.81 -5.59 15.58
CA ALA A 65 -0.06 -5.74 14.35
C ALA A 65 0.12 -7.23 14.03
N LEU A 66 -0.23 -7.64 12.83
CA LEU A 66 -0.16 -9.04 12.40
C LEU A 66 0.63 -9.16 11.10
N ASP A 67 1.54 -10.11 11.07
CA ASP A 67 2.27 -10.51 9.85
C ASP A 67 2.60 -12.01 9.91
N ASN A 68 2.77 -12.65 8.75
CA ASN A 68 3.19 -14.05 8.67
C ASN A 68 4.71 -14.22 8.62
N SER A 69 5.47 -13.14 8.47
CA SER A 69 6.93 -13.13 8.47
C SER A 69 7.46 -12.79 9.84
N LYS A 70 8.04 -13.78 10.53
CA LYS A 70 8.68 -13.57 11.83
C LYS A 70 9.74 -12.46 11.79
N GLY A 71 10.58 -12.44 10.75
CA GLY A 71 11.64 -11.43 10.62
C GLY A 71 11.09 -10.01 10.47
N MET A 72 9.98 -9.81 9.73
CA MET A 72 9.30 -8.52 9.62
C MET A 72 8.68 -8.10 10.95
N LEU A 73 8.01 -9.03 11.61
CA LEU A 73 7.37 -8.77 12.89
C LEU A 73 8.38 -8.42 14.00
N ASP A 74 9.56 -9.05 14.00
CA ASP A 74 10.64 -8.73 14.94
C ASP A 74 11.18 -7.31 14.72
N ILE A 75 11.31 -6.87 13.44
CA ILE A 75 11.66 -5.49 13.11
C ILE A 75 10.55 -4.52 13.57
N CYS A 76 9.28 -4.86 13.34
CA CYS A 76 8.13 -4.09 13.80
C CYS A 76 8.15 -3.91 15.32
N LYS A 77 8.29 -4.99 16.08
CA LYS A 77 8.41 -4.98 17.55
C LYS A 77 9.53 -4.07 18.04
N LYS A 78 10.72 -4.18 17.43
CA LYS A 78 11.86 -3.33 17.77
C LYS A 78 11.59 -1.84 17.54
N LYS A 79 10.91 -1.49 16.44
CA LYS A 79 10.55 -0.10 16.14
C LYS A 79 9.53 0.49 17.11
N LEU A 80 8.61 -0.35 17.59
CA LEU A 80 7.50 0.06 18.45
C LEU A 80 7.72 -0.30 19.93
N SER A 81 8.95 -0.56 20.36
CA SER A 81 9.26 -1.00 21.73
C SER A 81 8.71 -0.08 22.82
N ASN A 82 8.56 1.21 22.53
CA ASN A 82 8.04 2.22 23.45
C ASN A 82 6.55 2.54 23.25
N HIS A 83 5.82 1.71 22.48
CA HIS A 83 4.42 1.91 22.17
C HIS A 83 3.58 0.69 22.56
N ASN A 84 2.35 0.91 22.98
CA ASN A 84 1.44 -0.14 23.42
C ASN A 84 0.73 -0.78 22.22
N TRP A 85 1.40 -1.75 21.58
CA TRP A 85 0.87 -2.55 20.47
C TRP A 85 1.12 -4.03 20.73
N ASN A 86 0.15 -4.89 20.38
CA ASN A 86 0.33 -6.34 20.42
C ASN A 86 0.76 -6.86 19.04
N TYR A 87 1.43 -8.02 19.03
CA TYR A 87 2.02 -8.57 17.80
C TYR A 87 1.64 -10.02 17.62
N TYR A 88 1.12 -10.36 16.46
CA TYR A 88 0.65 -11.69 16.13
C TYR A 88 1.36 -12.25 14.90
N LEU A 89 2.04 -13.38 15.05
CA LEU A 89 2.61 -14.14 13.94
C LEU A 89 1.52 -15.08 13.42
N ASN A 90 0.85 -14.72 12.34
CA ASN A 90 -0.27 -15.48 11.80
C ASN A 90 -0.53 -15.18 10.31
N GLU A 91 -1.29 -16.04 9.66
CA GLU A 91 -1.77 -15.85 8.29
C GLU A 91 -2.99 -14.91 8.28
N ALA A 92 -2.97 -13.92 7.37
CA ALA A 92 -4.01 -12.90 7.31
C ALA A 92 -5.37 -13.43 6.80
N GLN A 93 -5.40 -14.54 6.06
CA GLN A 93 -6.63 -15.13 5.54
C GLN A 93 -7.39 -15.99 6.55
N LYS A 94 -6.74 -16.40 7.63
CA LYS A 94 -7.33 -17.25 8.67
C LYS A 94 -6.61 -16.94 9.98
N THR A 95 -7.03 -15.88 10.63
CA THR A 95 -6.45 -15.48 11.90
C THR A 95 -7.14 -16.20 13.06
N ASN A 96 -6.43 -16.37 14.18
CA ASN A 96 -7.02 -16.85 15.44
C ASN A 96 -7.57 -15.71 16.30
N LEU A 97 -7.74 -14.52 15.72
CA LEU A 97 -8.24 -13.34 16.41
C LEU A 97 -9.77 -13.42 16.56
N LYS A 98 -10.26 -12.85 17.65
CA LYS A 98 -11.69 -12.82 17.97
C LYS A 98 -12.49 -12.02 16.93
N SER A 99 -13.67 -12.52 16.54
CA SER A 99 -14.62 -11.81 15.68
C SER A 99 -15.10 -10.51 16.33
N ASP A 100 -15.55 -9.57 15.53
CA ASP A 100 -16.17 -8.31 15.96
C ASP A 100 -15.31 -7.54 16.99
N SER A 101 -13.98 -7.51 16.77
CA SER A 101 -13.03 -6.98 17.76
C SER A 101 -12.41 -5.64 17.38
N TYR A 102 -12.43 -5.28 16.10
CA TYR A 102 -11.71 -4.10 15.62
C TYR A 102 -12.63 -3.03 15.07
N ASP A 103 -12.36 -1.80 15.45
CA ASP A 103 -13.03 -0.60 14.92
C ASP A 103 -12.50 -0.23 13.54
N LEU A 104 -11.19 -0.48 13.32
CA LEU A 104 -10.50 -0.24 12.06
C LEU A 104 -9.53 -1.37 11.74
N ILE A 105 -9.58 -1.88 10.52
CA ILE A 105 -8.53 -2.75 9.97
C ILE A 105 -7.83 -2.02 8.80
N ILE A 106 -6.51 -2.08 8.81
CA ILE A 106 -5.67 -1.56 7.71
C ILE A 106 -5.01 -2.77 7.06
N ALA A 107 -5.21 -2.93 5.74
CA ALA A 107 -4.61 -3.99 4.93
C ALA A 107 -3.85 -3.37 3.76
N SER A 108 -2.60 -2.97 4.01
CA SER A 108 -1.80 -2.19 3.07
C SER A 108 -0.75 -3.03 2.35
N GLY A 109 -0.88 -3.18 1.01
CA GLY A 109 0.03 -3.97 0.19
C GLY A 109 -0.02 -5.46 0.50
N LEU A 110 -1.18 -5.96 0.88
CA LEU A 110 -1.40 -7.32 1.35
C LEU A 110 -2.18 -8.17 0.35
N ILE A 111 -3.32 -7.67 -0.14
CA ILE A 111 -4.27 -8.45 -0.95
C ILE A 111 -3.68 -8.98 -2.26
N GLU A 112 -2.65 -8.33 -2.76
CA GLU A 112 -1.96 -8.65 -4.01
C GLU A 112 -1.19 -9.98 -3.96
N TYR A 113 -0.90 -10.48 -2.76
CA TYR A 113 -0.20 -11.74 -2.53
C TYR A 113 -1.15 -12.95 -2.50
N TYR A 114 -2.46 -12.71 -2.45
CA TYR A 114 -3.45 -13.79 -2.37
C TYR A 114 -4.15 -13.99 -3.72
N PRO A 115 -4.40 -15.24 -4.14
CA PRO A 115 -5.05 -15.53 -5.42
C PRO A 115 -6.53 -15.15 -5.42
N ASN A 116 -7.17 -15.13 -4.26
CA ASN A 116 -8.60 -14.87 -4.11
C ASN A 116 -8.87 -13.77 -3.05
N ASP A 117 -9.42 -12.64 -3.52
CA ASP A 117 -9.77 -11.51 -2.66
C ASP A 117 -10.82 -11.86 -1.60
N ASN A 118 -11.79 -12.69 -1.99
CA ASN A 118 -12.94 -12.98 -1.14
C ASN A 118 -12.54 -13.63 0.18
N ILE A 119 -11.51 -14.49 0.18
CA ILE A 119 -11.08 -15.18 1.41
C ILE A 119 -10.54 -14.15 2.40
N LEU A 120 -9.65 -13.28 1.95
CA LEU A 120 -9.07 -12.25 2.81
C LEU A 120 -10.13 -11.24 3.29
N ILE A 121 -11.00 -10.77 2.38
CA ILE A 121 -12.02 -9.77 2.72
C ILE A 121 -13.08 -10.36 3.67
N LYS A 122 -13.45 -11.65 3.53
CA LYS A 122 -14.33 -12.34 4.48
C LYS A 122 -13.71 -12.40 5.88
N GLU A 123 -12.43 -12.72 5.99
CA GLU A 123 -11.74 -12.72 7.28
C GLU A 123 -11.70 -11.31 7.90
N ILE A 124 -11.40 -10.29 7.10
CA ILE A 124 -11.47 -8.89 7.51
C ILE A 124 -12.89 -8.55 8.00
N THR A 125 -13.93 -8.95 7.25
CA THR A 125 -15.34 -8.73 7.63
C THR A 125 -15.68 -9.40 8.96
N ARG A 126 -15.17 -10.62 9.21
CA ARG A 126 -15.35 -11.34 10.47
C ARG A 126 -14.73 -10.61 11.66
N LEU A 127 -13.54 -10.05 11.47
CA LEU A 127 -12.79 -9.36 12.53
C LEU A 127 -13.32 -7.97 12.86
N LEU A 128 -13.90 -7.28 11.88
CA LEU A 128 -14.46 -5.95 12.05
C LEU A 128 -15.75 -5.98 12.87
N LYS A 129 -15.85 -5.08 13.83
CA LYS A 129 -17.10 -4.76 14.52
C LYS A 129 -18.17 -4.34 13.52
N LYS A 130 -19.43 -4.39 13.93
CA LYS A 130 -20.51 -3.70 13.23
C LYS A 130 -20.14 -2.22 13.09
N ASP A 131 -20.39 -1.64 11.92
CA ASP A 131 -20.01 -0.27 11.59
C ASP A 131 -18.49 0.02 11.59
N GLY A 132 -17.66 -1.03 11.71
CA GLY A 132 -16.20 -0.92 11.63
C GLY A 132 -15.71 -0.53 10.22
N TYR A 133 -14.48 -0.08 10.15
CA TYR A 133 -13.89 0.48 8.94
C TYR A 133 -12.72 -0.37 8.43
N LEU A 134 -12.59 -0.41 7.12
CA LEU A 134 -11.47 -1.02 6.41
C LEU A 134 -10.73 0.04 5.59
N ILE A 135 -9.42 0.16 5.77
CA ILE A 135 -8.55 0.81 4.80
C ILE A 135 -7.77 -0.27 4.06
N ILE A 136 -7.93 -0.32 2.74
CA ILE A 136 -7.24 -1.30 1.90
C ILE A 136 -6.70 -0.62 0.65
N ASN A 137 -5.55 -1.08 0.17
CA ASN A 137 -5.05 -0.64 -1.12
C ASN A 137 -4.80 -1.81 -2.07
N VAL A 138 -4.90 -1.52 -3.36
CA VAL A 138 -4.60 -2.46 -4.45
C VAL A 138 -3.71 -1.80 -5.49
N SER A 139 -2.84 -2.59 -6.12
CA SER A 139 -2.11 -2.19 -7.32
C SER A 139 -3.07 -2.12 -8.51
N ASN A 140 -3.11 -0.96 -9.17
CA ASN A 140 -4.04 -0.68 -10.25
C ASN A 140 -3.54 -1.26 -11.58
N LYS A 141 -4.38 -2.08 -12.23
CA LYS A 141 -4.06 -2.67 -13.54
C LYS A 141 -3.96 -1.63 -14.66
N LEU A 142 -4.76 -0.57 -14.58
CA LEU A 142 -4.75 0.56 -15.52
C LEU A 142 -3.73 1.64 -15.14
N GLY A 143 -2.97 1.44 -14.08
CA GLY A 143 -1.94 2.39 -13.66
C GLY A 143 -0.95 2.65 -14.79
N TYR A 144 -0.61 3.92 -14.98
CA TYR A 144 0.30 4.40 -16.01
C TYR A 144 1.60 3.58 -16.09
N SER A 145 2.22 3.28 -14.94
CA SER A 145 3.41 2.44 -14.88
C SER A 145 3.19 1.02 -15.43
N THR A 146 1.96 0.51 -15.35
CA THR A 146 1.60 -0.80 -15.92
C THR A 146 1.54 -0.75 -17.42
N CYS A 147 0.91 0.29 -17.98
CA CYS A 147 0.81 0.49 -19.43
C CYS A 147 2.20 0.68 -20.04
N LEU A 148 3.04 1.49 -19.40
CA LEU A 148 4.43 1.69 -19.87
C LEU A 148 5.31 0.46 -19.72
N ASN A 149 5.10 -0.37 -18.69
CA ASN A 149 5.81 -1.65 -18.57
C ASN A 149 5.49 -2.60 -19.71
N PHE A 150 4.27 -2.57 -20.25
CA PHE A 150 3.90 -3.33 -21.44
C PHE A 150 4.69 -2.85 -22.68
N ILE A 151 4.78 -1.54 -22.88
CA ILE A 151 5.56 -0.94 -23.98
C ILE A 151 7.05 -1.25 -23.81
N THR A 152 7.60 -1.07 -22.60
CA THR A 152 9.01 -1.39 -22.32
C THR A 152 9.33 -2.87 -22.41
N TYR A 153 8.37 -3.76 -22.14
CA TYR A 153 8.52 -5.20 -22.33
C TYR A 153 8.69 -5.52 -23.82
N TYR A 154 7.88 -4.91 -24.68
CA TYR A 154 7.99 -5.09 -26.14
C TYR A 154 9.36 -4.62 -26.66
N PHE A 155 9.85 -3.46 -26.19
CA PHE A 155 11.19 -2.97 -26.52
C PHE A 155 12.33 -3.83 -25.94
N LYS A 156 12.14 -4.43 -24.75
CA LYS A 156 13.15 -5.32 -24.14
C LYS A 156 13.37 -6.62 -24.89
N GLN A 157 12.43 -7.06 -25.69
CA GLN A 157 12.57 -8.22 -26.56
C GLN A 157 13.42 -7.93 -27.81
N ASN A 158 13.61 -6.67 -28.18
CA ASN A 158 14.39 -6.26 -29.34
C ASN A 158 15.90 -6.45 -29.09
N LEU A 159 16.59 -7.11 -30.01
CA LEU A 159 18.05 -7.41 -29.96
C LEU A 159 18.90 -6.15 -29.76
N ILE A 160 18.49 -5.00 -30.35
CA ILE A 160 19.15 -3.70 -30.21
C ILE A 160 19.16 -3.23 -28.77
N PHE A 161 18.05 -3.40 -28.04
CA PHE A 161 17.95 -3.01 -26.64
C PHE A 161 18.77 -3.92 -25.71
N LYS A 162 18.88 -5.23 -26.04
CA LYS A 162 19.77 -6.16 -25.33
C LYS A 162 21.24 -5.76 -25.49
N PHE A 163 21.65 -5.32 -26.68
CA PHE A 163 22.99 -4.87 -26.97
C PHE A 163 23.35 -3.57 -26.24
N ILE A 164 22.47 -2.57 -26.26
CA ILE A 164 22.62 -1.32 -25.52
C ILE A 164 22.69 -1.56 -24.01
N LYS A 165 21.87 -2.47 -23.49
CA LYS A 165 21.86 -2.84 -22.08
C LYS A 165 23.16 -3.48 -21.63
N SER A 166 23.77 -4.35 -22.43
CA SER A 166 25.02 -5.03 -22.11
C SER A 166 26.22 -4.08 -22.02
N LYS A 167 26.22 -3.01 -22.82
CA LYS A 167 27.31 -2.00 -22.83
C LYS A 167 27.13 -0.88 -21.80
N LEU A 168 25.89 -0.44 -21.53
CA LEU A 168 25.61 0.73 -20.68
C LEU A 168 25.28 0.39 -19.23
N PHE A 169 24.87 -0.82 -18.93
CA PHE A 169 24.38 -1.18 -17.60
C PHE A 169 25.07 -2.41 -17.02
N LYS A 170 26.24 -2.23 -16.41
CA LYS A 170 26.84 -3.23 -15.48
C LYS A 170 26.09 -3.29 -14.12
N PHE A 171 24.82 -2.99 -14.08
CA PHE A 171 24.03 -3.06 -12.85
C PHE A 171 23.39 -4.45 -12.72
N LYS A 172 23.90 -5.27 -11.79
CA LYS A 172 23.22 -6.45 -11.24
C LYS A 172 22.01 -5.99 -10.43
N TYR A 173 20.89 -5.75 -11.06
CA TYR A 173 19.61 -5.79 -10.35
C TYR A 173 19.19 -7.25 -10.25
N GLY A 174 19.18 -7.78 -9.04
CA GLY A 174 18.40 -8.98 -8.74
C GLY A 174 16.93 -8.63 -9.03
N ILE A 175 16.43 -9.07 -10.18
CA ILE A 175 15.01 -8.99 -10.51
C ILE A 175 14.35 -10.05 -9.66
N VAL A 176 13.89 -9.67 -8.49
CA VAL A 176 12.91 -10.49 -7.77
C VAL A 176 11.62 -10.35 -8.57
N ASN A 177 11.32 -11.35 -9.39
CA ASN A 177 10.06 -11.46 -10.11
C ASN A 177 8.94 -11.84 -9.11
N PHE A 178 8.58 -10.93 -8.21
CA PHE A 178 7.30 -11.03 -7.52
C PHE A 178 6.22 -10.61 -8.53
N SER A 179 5.51 -11.59 -9.05
CA SER A 179 4.28 -11.35 -9.81
C SER A 179 3.20 -10.86 -8.84
N ILE A 180 3.25 -9.58 -8.50
CA ILE A 180 2.21 -8.94 -7.70
C ILE A 180 0.95 -8.86 -8.56
N ARG A 181 -0.15 -9.43 -8.06
CA ARG A 181 -1.45 -9.38 -8.72
C ARG A 181 -1.96 -7.94 -8.78
N LYS A 182 -2.50 -7.54 -9.94
CA LYS A 182 -3.06 -6.21 -10.15
C LYS A 182 -4.56 -6.29 -10.34
N HIS A 183 -5.26 -5.29 -9.81
CA HIS A 183 -6.71 -5.24 -9.80
C HIS A 183 -7.25 -4.21 -10.80
N ARG A 184 -8.35 -4.55 -11.45
CA ARG A 184 -9.20 -3.54 -12.08
C ARG A 184 -10.04 -2.88 -11.00
N VAL A 185 -9.81 -1.60 -10.75
CA VAL A 185 -10.44 -0.89 -9.64
C VAL A 185 -11.97 -0.96 -9.66
N PRO A 186 -12.67 -0.85 -10.81
CA PRO A 186 -14.13 -1.00 -10.83
C PRO A 186 -14.61 -2.39 -10.37
N GLU A 187 -13.90 -3.44 -10.76
CA GLU A 187 -14.23 -4.82 -10.34
C GLU A 187 -13.96 -5.01 -8.84
N PHE A 188 -12.86 -4.45 -8.34
CA PHE A 188 -12.53 -4.48 -6.93
C PHE A 188 -13.57 -3.75 -6.07
N LYS A 189 -14.05 -2.58 -6.50
CA LYS A 189 -15.15 -1.87 -5.83
C LYS A 189 -16.41 -2.73 -5.73
N LYS A 190 -16.82 -3.37 -6.83
CA LYS A 190 -17.95 -4.30 -6.84
C LYS A 190 -17.75 -5.47 -5.87
N THR A 191 -16.53 -5.95 -5.71
CA THR A 191 -16.21 -7.01 -4.74
C THR A 191 -16.41 -6.52 -3.32
N LEU A 192 -15.95 -5.32 -2.98
CA LEU A 192 -16.17 -4.71 -1.66
C LEU A 192 -17.67 -4.51 -1.38
N GLU A 193 -18.41 -3.98 -2.33
CA GLU A 193 -19.88 -3.77 -2.21
C GLU A 193 -20.63 -5.10 -1.99
N LYS A 194 -20.27 -6.16 -2.74
CA LYS A 194 -20.85 -7.51 -2.56
C LYS A 194 -20.54 -8.12 -1.20
N LEU A 195 -19.49 -7.68 -0.53
CA LEU A 195 -19.07 -8.13 0.79
C LEU A 195 -19.45 -7.13 1.89
N ASP A 196 -20.51 -6.36 1.63
CA ASP A 196 -21.17 -5.46 2.57
C ASP A 196 -20.29 -4.27 3.04
N PHE A 197 -19.42 -3.78 2.16
CA PHE A 197 -18.65 -2.56 2.40
C PHE A 197 -19.19 -1.39 1.60
N GLN A 198 -19.39 -0.26 2.27
CA GLN A 198 -19.70 1.03 1.66
C GLN A 198 -18.44 1.89 1.56
N ILE A 199 -18.09 2.33 0.36
CA ILE A 199 -16.93 3.22 0.13
C ILE A 199 -17.24 4.60 0.71
N LYS A 200 -16.37 5.11 1.58
CA LYS A 200 -16.45 6.44 2.20
C LYS A 200 -15.46 7.42 1.59
N GLN A 201 -14.22 7.00 1.42
CA GLN A 201 -13.17 7.81 0.81
C GLN A 201 -12.32 6.95 -0.12
N GLU A 202 -11.80 7.55 -1.18
CA GLU A 202 -10.92 6.86 -2.11
C GLU A 202 -9.85 7.78 -2.66
N LYS A 203 -8.69 7.23 -2.96
CA LYS A 203 -7.61 7.99 -3.58
C LYS A 203 -6.76 7.10 -4.49
N TYR A 204 -6.46 7.61 -5.68
CA TYR A 204 -5.44 7.06 -6.55
C TYR A 204 -4.12 7.78 -6.29
N ILE A 205 -3.02 7.03 -6.24
CA ILE A 205 -1.69 7.53 -5.93
C ILE A 205 -0.64 6.92 -6.86
N GLY A 206 0.57 7.45 -6.82
CA GLY A 206 1.72 6.90 -7.54
C GLY A 206 1.72 7.27 -9.02
N PHE A 207 1.54 8.55 -9.31
CA PHE A 207 1.74 9.09 -10.65
C PHE A 207 3.23 9.35 -10.88
N SER A 208 3.76 8.87 -12.01
CA SER A 208 5.16 9.02 -12.38
C SER A 208 5.29 9.23 -13.88
N LEU A 209 6.23 10.07 -14.29
CA LEU A 209 6.45 10.37 -15.72
C LEU A 209 7.10 9.19 -16.44
N PHE A 210 7.99 8.47 -15.77
CA PHE A 210 8.75 7.37 -16.34
C PHE A 210 8.55 6.05 -15.60
N PRO A 211 8.55 4.90 -16.30
CA PRO A 211 8.58 3.59 -15.66
C PRO A 211 9.97 3.31 -15.08
N ALA A 212 10.05 2.45 -14.07
CA ALA A 212 11.32 1.85 -13.69
C ALA A 212 11.87 1.01 -14.88
N PRO A 213 13.16 1.07 -15.23
CA PRO A 213 14.31 1.65 -14.54
C PRO A 213 14.66 3.10 -14.89
N PHE A 214 13.96 3.73 -15.84
CA PHE A 214 14.28 5.08 -16.32
C PHE A 214 14.14 6.17 -15.24
N LEU A 215 13.32 5.92 -14.23
CA LEU A 215 13.18 6.79 -13.05
C LEU A 215 14.50 7.02 -12.31
N THR A 216 15.40 6.04 -12.29
CA THR A 216 16.71 6.17 -11.62
C THR A 216 17.69 7.03 -12.38
N LEU A 217 17.61 7.03 -13.71
CA LEU A 217 18.48 7.82 -14.59
C LEU A 217 18.12 9.32 -14.57
N PHE A 218 16.84 9.66 -14.43
CA PHE A 218 16.34 11.03 -14.53
C PHE A 218 15.80 11.57 -13.19
N ASN A 219 16.28 11.03 -12.07
CA ASN A 219 15.76 11.31 -10.72
C ASN A 219 15.71 12.80 -10.37
N PHE A 220 16.67 13.59 -10.86
CA PHE A 220 16.74 15.02 -10.59
C PHE A 220 15.64 15.82 -11.32
N LEU A 221 15.36 15.47 -12.57
CA LEU A 221 14.33 16.12 -13.38
C LEU A 221 12.92 15.68 -12.99
N THR A 222 12.74 14.40 -12.60
CA THR A 222 11.41 13.83 -12.32
C THR A 222 10.85 14.23 -10.97
N LYS A 223 11.70 14.56 -9.98
CA LYS A 223 11.27 14.78 -8.59
C LYS A 223 10.27 15.94 -8.44
N LYS A 224 10.47 17.05 -9.14
CA LYS A 224 9.53 18.19 -9.15
C LYS A 224 8.27 17.92 -9.97
N ILE A 225 8.44 17.23 -11.10
CA ILE A 225 7.34 16.89 -12.01
C ILE A 225 6.41 15.87 -11.39
N ASP A 226 6.94 14.83 -10.78
CA ASP A 226 6.17 13.77 -10.14
C ASP A 226 5.30 14.30 -8.97
N LEU A 227 5.77 15.30 -8.23
CA LEU A 227 4.96 15.97 -7.20
C LEU A 227 3.75 16.70 -7.82
N LYS A 228 3.97 17.35 -8.97
CA LYS A 228 2.87 17.98 -9.71
C LYS A 228 1.92 16.95 -10.32
N LEU A 229 2.44 15.79 -10.74
CA LEU A 229 1.60 14.70 -11.28
C LEU A 229 0.65 14.09 -10.22
N GLU A 230 0.99 14.16 -8.93
CA GLU A 230 0.04 13.73 -7.88
C GLU A 230 -1.24 14.59 -7.85
N LEU A 231 -1.22 15.80 -8.41
CA LEU A 231 -2.42 16.62 -8.60
C LEU A 231 -3.42 15.97 -9.57
N LEU A 232 -2.97 15.08 -10.45
CA LEU A 232 -3.85 14.29 -11.33
C LEU A 232 -4.81 13.39 -10.54
N SER A 233 -4.47 13.07 -9.29
CA SER A 233 -5.37 12.35 -8.37
C SER A 233 -6.72 13.07 -8.15
N LYS A 234 -6.77 14.39 -8.38
CA LYS A 234 -7.96 15.24 -8.26
C LYS A 234 -8.72 15.42 -9.59
N THR A 235 -8.23 14.89 -10.70
CA THR A 235 -8.80 15.03 -12.05
C THR A 235 -9.40 13.71 -12.55
N LYS A 236 -10.02 13.74 -13.76
CA LYS A 236 -10.47 12.53 -14.45
C LYS A 236 -9.32 11.56 -14.77
N MET A 237 -8.06 12.06 -14.83
CA MET A 237 -6.85 11.25 -15.04
C MET A 237 -6.46 10.41 -13.82
N LYS A 238 -7.17 10.52 -12.70
CA LYS A 238 -6.90 9.74 -11.47
C LYS A 238 -6.82 8.23 -11.72
N ILE A 239 -7.57 7.71 -12.67
CA ILE A 239 -7.62 6.28 -13.01
C ILE A 239 -6.27 5.70 -13.44
N PHE A 240 -5.30 6.53 -13.83
CA PHE A 240 -3.95 6.12 -14.21
C PHE A 240 -2.96 6.07 -13.05
N GLY A 241 -3.37 6.38 -11.82
CA GLY A 241 -2.53 6.17 -10.64
C GLY A 241 -2.15 4.70 -10.45
N ALA A 242 -0.91 4.45 -10.04
CA ALA A 242 -0.35 3.10 -9.92
C ALA A 242 -1.01 2.27 -8.81
N SER A 243 -1.52 2.92 -7.77
CA SER A 243 -2.21 2.28 -6.66
C SER A 243 -3.51 3.00 -6.32
N TYR A 244 -4.49 2.24 -5.87
CA TYR A 244 -5.78 2.71 -5.40
C TYR A 244 -5.93 2.39 -3.92
N ILE A 245 -6.26 3.38 -3.11
CA ILE A 245 -6.49 3.27 -1.67
C ILE A 245 -7.94 3.63 -1.40
N VAL A 246 -8.59 2.86 -0.56
CA VAL A 246 -10.00 3.07 -0.22
C VAL A 246 -10.23 2.90 1.27
N LEU A 247 -11.03 3.79 1.85
CA LEU A 247 -11.63 3.66 3.17
C LEU A 247 -13.08 3.23 2.98
N CYS A 248 -13.44 2.10 3.56
CA CYS A 248 -14.78 1.53 3.51
C CYS A 248 -15.36 1.36 4.90
N LYS A 249 -16.68 1.42 5.01
CA LYS A 249 -17.43 1.09 6.24
C LYS A 249 -18.18 -0.23 6.03
N LYS A 250 -18.10 -1.14 6.99
CA LYS A 250 -18.94 -2.36 7.03
C LYS A 250 -20.39 -1.97 7.35
N ILE A 251 -21.35 -2.35 6.49
CA ILE A 251 -22.76 -1.93 6.60
C ILE A 251 -23.73 -3.00 7.05
N LYS A 252 -23.31 -4.30 7.03
CA LYS A 252 -24.10 -5.43 7.52
C LYS A 252 -23.35 -6.23 8.58
N LYS A 253 -24.11 -7.06 9.28
CA LYS A 253 -23.56 -7.96 10.31
C LYS A 253 -22.68 -9.04 9.70
#